data_fab625976b280a7467a37bf865025dee
#
_entry.id   fab625976b280a7467a37bf865025dee
#
_cell.length_a   1.000
_cell.length_b   1.000
_cell.length_c   1.000
_cell.angle_alpha   90.00
_cell.angle_beta   90.00
_cell.angle_gamma   90.00
#
_symmetry.space_group_name_H-M   'P 1'
#
loop_
_entity.id
_entity.type
_entity.pdbx_description
1 polymer ?
#
loop_
_entity_poly.entity_id
_entity_poly.type
_entity_poly.pdbx_seq_one_letter_code
_entity_poly.pdbx_strand_id
1 'polypeptide(L)'
;MKKYENKVRSWSDSNNKTSIKWSELQELLGISDYVDFAHVVKSLLQSDVIKGMGCSFNGRKPNLHSKYRIIKEEVDYSDSIYEIDYMLSPKIDKSYLRKNIKYYEENRNDILKVNSFILNNSDRLKTPVSINERSFQVLGKEKQLRKSKTLIKNLGLTEEFFNYYETSEPIAYYSLDKKTPQNILIIENKDTFYTIRKYMKEVSGNVLGLDISTVVYGGGKSKIPSLSEFKYYTEDYISDKENTFYYFGDIDYEGLVIYESYRAKTSEQIDLKPFTSAYEYIVDKCIDNIEDLPITKEGQNRNIGEAFFESFYELYVDRIKSILEKDKYIPQEALNYEDLIDFTKRR
;
A
#
# COMPACT_ATOMS: atom_id res chain seq x y z
N MET A 1 13.55 45.32 8.03
CA MET A 1 12.08 45.43 8.09
C MET A 1 11.39 44.16 7.59
N LYS A 2 11.57 43.72 6.39
CA LYS A 2 10.93 42.45 5.84
C LYS A 2 10.97 41.24 6.79
N LYS A 3 12.05 41.04 7.58
CA LYS A 3 12.14 39.96 8.58
C LYS A 3 11.03 40.05 9.65
N TYR A 4 10.71 41.26 10.13
CA TYR A 4 9.67 41.46 11.14
C TYR A 4 8.27 41.35 10.55
N GLU A 5 8.05 41.85 9.34
CA GLU A 5 6.80 41.71 8.61
C GLU A 5 6.46 40.20 8.40
N ASN A 6 7.39 39.42 7.87
CA ASN A 6 7.23 38.00 7.69
C ASN A 6 6.94 37.25 9.01
N LYS A 7 7.60 37.66 10.11
CA LYS A 7 7.41 37.06 11.42
C LYS A 7 5.99 37.28 11.95
N VAL A 8 5.44 38.49 11.78
CA VAL A 8 4.06 38.82 12.16
C VAL A 8 3.04 38.09 11.33
N ARG A 9 3.22 38.01 10.00
CA ARG A 9 2.33 37.31 9.09
C ARG A 9 2.33 35.81 9.35
N SER A 10 3.52 35.18 9.44
CA SER A 10 3.65 33.72 9.76
C SER A 10 3.03 33.39 11.11
N TRP A 11 3.18 34.25 12.12
CA TRP A 11 2.54 34.01 13.42
C TRP A 11 1.01 34.08 13.32
N SER A 12 0.47 35.03 12.58
CA SER A 12 -0.96 35.17 12.33
C SER A 12 -1.53 33.90 11.67
N ASP A 13 -0.86 33.39 10.64
CA ASP A 13 -1.30 32.23 9.89
C ASP A 13 -1.20 30.93 10.73
N SER A 14 -0.07 30.74 11.43
CA SER A 14 0.14 29.55 12.26
C SER A 14 -0.83 29.46 13.45
N ASN A 15 -1.25 30.61 14.00
CA ASN A 15 -2.15 30.66 15.16
C ASN A 15 -3.61 30.97 14.78
N ASN A 16 -3.91 31.13 13.50
CA ASN A 16 -5.22 31.59 13.00
C ASN A 16 -5.77 32.82 13.76
N LYS A 17 -4.89 33.74 14.14
CA LYS A 17 -5.23 34.99 14.89
C LYS A 17 -5.10 36.19 13.98
N THR A 18 -6.09 37.06 14.00
CA THR A 18 -6.13 38.31 13.23
C THR A 18 -5.77 39.54 14.07
N SER A 19 -5.40 39.36 15.32
CA SER A 19 -5.01 40.47 16.22
C SER A 19 -4.01 40.02 17.26
N ILE A 20 -3.18 40.98 17.72
CA ILE A 20 -2.09 40.75 18.68
C ILE A 20 -2.00 41.92 19.67
N LYS A 21 -1.74 41.62 20.95
CA LYS A 21 -1.47 42.67 21.94
C LYS A 21 -0.05 43.20 21.75
N TRP A 22 0.20 44.46 22.16
CA TRP A 22 1.53 45.06 22.03
C TRP A 22 2.63 44.25 22.76
N SER A 23 2.32 43.69 23.93
CA SER A 23 3.27 42.88 24.69
C SER A 23 3.60 41.55 23.99
N GLU A 24 2.59 40.86 23.46
CA GLU A 24 2.78 39.66 22.67
C GLU A 24 3.56 39.95 21.37
N LEU A 25 3.32 41.12 20.76
CA LEU A 25 4.04 41.53 19.55
C LEU A 25 5.52 41.85 19.87
N GLN A 26 5.83 42.46 21.02
CA GLN A 26 7.19 42.69 21.44
C GLN A 26 7.95 41.39 21.67
N GLU A 27 7.33 40.43 22.35
CA GLU A 27 7.88 39.12 22.60
C GLU A 27 8.08 38.34 21.27
N LEU A 28 7.07 38.36 20.41
CA LEU A 28 7.12 37.72 19.07
C LEU A 28 8.31 38.27 18.27
N LEU A 29 8.54 39.59 18.25
CA LEU A 29 9.62 40.20 17.47
C LEU A 29 10.98 39.96 18.11
N GLY A 30 11.05 39.70 19.44
CA GLY A 30 12.28 39.48 20.20
C GLY A 30 13.06 40.74 20.41
N ILE A 31 12.37 41.90 20.61
CA ILE A 31 12.99 43.22 20.80
C ILE A 31 12.84 43.61 22.27
N SER A 32 13.96 43.65 23.01
CA SER A 32 13.94 43.94 24.43
C SER A 32 13.82 45.46 24.73
N ASP A 33 14.49 46.30 23.95
CA ASP A 33 14.38 47.73 24.08
C ASP A 33 13.05 48.26 23.59
N TYR A 34 12.39 49.06 24.41
CA TYR A 34 11.04 49.53 24.07
C TYR A 34 11.05 50.61 22.98
N VAL A 35 12.10 51.45 22.91
CA VAL A 35 12.19 52.51 21.90
C VAL A 35 12.42 51.88 20.51
N ASP A 36 13.31 50.92 20.45
CA ASP A 36 13.55 50.14 19.21
C ASP A 36 12.28 49.39 18.78
N PHE A 37 11.58 48.76 19.72
CA PHE A 37 10.29 48.11 19.45
C PHE A 37 9.27 49.11 18.88
N ALA A 38 9.16 50.33 19.48
CA ALA A 38 8.23 51.34 19.00
C ALA A 38 8.57 51.83 17.58
N HIS A 39 9.85 51.90 17.22
CA HIS A 39 10.29 52.20 15.85
C HIS A 39 9.85 51.10 14.87
N VAL A 40 10.02 49.84 15.25
CA VAL A 40 9.60 48.71 14.41
C VAL A 40 8.07 48.69 14.25
N VAL A 41 7.31 48.91 15.34
CA VAL A 41 5.83 48.98 15.28
C VAL A 41 5.38 50.13 14.36
N LYS A 42 6.01 51.28 14.43
CA LYS A 42 5.71 52.41 13.54
C LYS A 42 5.92 52.04 12.06
N SER A 43 7.00 51.34 11.77
CA SER A 43 7.28 50.88 10.43
C SER A 43 6.26 49.82 9.95
N LEU A 44 5.87 48.87 10.82
CA LEU A 44 4.81 47.88 10.51
C LEU A 44 3.44 48.53 10.27
N LEU A 45 3.15 49.67 10.94
CA LEU A 45 1.95 50.48 10.67
C LEU A 45 2.05 51.20 9.32
N GLN A 46 3.24 51.72 8.97
CA GLN A 46 3.46 52.40 7.67
C GLN A 46 3.44 51.46 6.47
N SER A 47 3.83 50.20 6.68
CA SER A 47 3.78 49.16 5.63
C SER A 47 2.45 48.38 5.61
N ASP A 48 1.42 48.85 6.30
CA ASP A 48 0.11 48.23 6.41
C ASP A 48 0.12 46.73 6.80
N VAL A 49 1.15 46.33 7.55
CA VAL A 49 1.21 44.96 8.10
C VAL A 49 0.32 44.81 9.32
N ILE A 50 0.23 45.87 10.11
CA ILE A 50 -0.63 45.98 11.30
C ILE A 50 -1.40 47.27 11.31
N LYS A 51 -2.56 47.30 11.99
CA LYS A 51 -3.36 48.51 12.24
C LYS A 51 -3.75 48.59 13.71
N GLY A 52 -3.62 49.76 14.32
CA GLY A 52 -4.04 50.00 15.70
C GLY A 52 -5.52 49.74 15.91
N MET A 53 -5.90 49.08 17.01
CA MET A 53 -7.27 48.76 17.36
C MET A 53 -7.75 49.58 18.55
N GLY A 54 -8.84 50.33 18.36
CA GLY A 54 -9.47 51.13 19.41
C GLY A 54 -8.65 52.34 19.86
N CYS A 55 -9.14 53.00 20.89
CA CYS A 55 -8.49 54.21 21.49
C CYS A 55 -7.65 53.90 22.73
N SER A 56 -7.41 52.60 22.99
CA SER A 56 -6.63 52.19 24.16
C SER A 56 -5.15 52.12 23.84
N PHE A 57 -4.33 52.73 24.68
CA PHE A 57 -2.89 52.80 24.55
C PHE A 57 -2.19 52.13 25.72
N ASN A 58 -0.92 51.80 25.56
CA ASN A 58 -0.14 51.06 26.54
C ASN A 58 0.48 51.89 27.66
N GLY A 59 0.29 53.24 27.66
CA GLY A 59 0.76 54.16 28.70
C GLY A 59 2.25 54.42 28.74
N ARG A 60 3.04 53.92 27.76
CA ARG A 60 4.50 54.16 27.66
C ARG A 60 4.81 55.25 26.65
N LYS A 61 6.05 55.72 26.63
CA LYS A 61 6.55 56.68 25.64
C LYS A 61 7.66 56.06 24.80
N PRO A 62 7.56 56.05 23.46
CA PRO A 62 6.43 56.52 22.62
C PRO A 62 5.14 55.72 22.87
N ASN A 63 3.98 56.42 22.72
CA ASN A 63 2.68 55.79 23.00
C ASN A 63 2.26 54.85 21.87
N LEU A 64 1.97 53.59 22.19
CA LEU A 64 1.56 52.55 21.24
C LEU A 64 0.16 52.06 21.57
N HIS A 65 -0.59 51.64 20.56
CA HIS A 65 -1.88 50.99 20.78
C HIS A 65 -1.74 49.71 21.64
N SER A 66 -2.71 49.45 22.51
CA SER A 66 -2.74 48.26 23.36
C SER A 66 -2.91 46.97 22.55
N LYS A 67 -3.51 47.08 21.36
CA LYS A 67 -3.79 45.95 20.49
C LYS A 67 -3.70 46.37 19.01
N TYR A 68 -3.25 45.46 18.17
CA TYR A 68 -3.14 45.63 16.73
C TYR A 68 -3.92 44.57 15.99
N ARG A 69 -4.58 44.91 14.88
CA ARG A 69 -5.09 44.02 13.89
C ARG A 69 -3.96 43.71 12.90
N ILE A 70 -3.77 42.45 12.56
CA ILE A 70 -2.83 42.05 11.53
C ILE A 70 -3.59 42.09 10.20
N ILE A 71 -3.04 42.78 9.21
CA ILE A 71 -3.62 42.91 7.89
C ILE A 71 -3.11 41.72 7.06
N LYS A 72 -4.01 40.87 6.66
CA LYS A 72 -3.68 39.80 5.73
C LYS A 72 -3.54 40.41 4.33
N GLU A 73 -2.51 39.97 3.60
CA GLU A 73 -2.44 40.30 2.19
C GLU A 73 -3.63 39.63 1.48
N GLU A 74 -4.38 40.41 0.75
CA GLU A 74 -5.31 39.85 -0.22
C GLU A 74 -4.48 39.27 -1.37
N VAL A 75 -4.39 37.96 -1.42
CA VAL A 75 -3.77 37.29 -2.55
C VAL A 75 -4.74 37.42 -3.73
N ASP A 76 -4.30 38.04 -4.80
CA ASP A 76 -5.08 38.11 -6.03
C ASP A 76 -5.04 36.74 -6.73
N TYR A 77 -6.19 36.10 -6.80
CA TYR A 77 -6.40 34.83 -7.47
C TYR A 77 -7.07 34.96 -8.85
N SER A 78 -7.14 36.15 -9.43
CA SER A 78 -7.83 36.40 -10.70
C SER A 78 -7.31 35.52 -11.84
N ASP A 79 -5.99 35.35 -11.93
CA ASP A 79 -5.38 34.49 -12.94
C ASP A 79 -5.78 33.02 -12.76
N SER A 80 -5.78 32.53 -11.52
CA SER A 80 -6.15 31.14 -11.22
C SER A 80 -7.62 30.89 -11.44
N ILE A 81 -8.48 31.86 -11.13
CA ILE A 81 -9.93 31.79 -11.46
C ILE A 81 -10.13 31.74 -12.97
N TYR A 82 -9.41 32.57 -13.72
CA TYR A 82 -9.46 32.57 -15.18
C TYR A 82 -9.00 31.20 -15.75
N GLU A 83 -7.89 30.63 -15.27
CA GLU A 83 -7.43 29.30 -15.67
C GLU A 83 -8.48 28.22 -15.41
N ILE A 84 -9.05 28.20 -14.20
CA ILE A 84 -10.08 27.23 -13.82
C ILE A 84 -11.29 27.36 -14.76
N ASP A 85 -11.74 28.56 -15.01
CA ASP A 85 -12.99 28.80 -15.73
C ASP A 85 -12.87 28.55 -17.23
N TYR A 86 -11.77 28.97 -17.84
CA TYR A 86 -11.64 29.04 -19.29
C TYR A 86 -10.62 28.08 -19.88
N MET A 87 -9.61 27.62 -19.11
CA MET A 87 -8.53 26.79 -19.64
C MET A 87 -8.65 25.30 -19.29
N LEU A 88 -9.41 24.95 -18.24
CA LEU A 88 -9.62 23.55 -17.89
C LEU A 88 -10.71 22.91 -18.77
N SER A 89 -10.46 21.64 -19.14
CA SER A 89 -11.38 20.81 -19.93
C SER A 89 -12.79 20.78 -19.34
N PRO A 90 -13.84 20.78 -20.17
CA PRO A 90 -15.21 20.56 -19.71
C PRO A 90 -15.45 19.22 -18.98
N LYS A 91 -14.55 18.25 -19.14
CA LYS A 91 -14.61 16.96 -18.43
C LYS A 91 -14.20 17.07 -16.97
N ILE A 92 -13.58 18.18 -16.56
CA ILE A 92 -13.18 18.45 -15.18
C ILE A 92 -14.28 19.22 -14.47
N ASP A 93 -14.72 18.71 -13.31
CA ASP A 93 -15.61 19.49 -12.42
C ASP A 93 -14.81 20.59 -11.74
N LYS A 94 -15.15 21.82 -12.07
CA LYS A 94 -14.47 23.03 -11.57
C LYS A 94 -15.00 23.49 -10.21
N SER A 95 -16.11 22.92 -9.73
CA SER A 95 -16.84 23.39 -8.55
C SER A 95 -16.00 23.34 -7.27
N TYR A 96 -15.23 22.27 -7.10
CA TYR A 96 -14.33 22.13 -5.95
C TYR A 96 -13.18 23.13 -5.99
N LEU A 97 -12.56 23.30 -7.17
CA LEU A 97 -11.42 24.19 -7.36
C LEU A 97 -11.81 25.66 -7.14
N ARG A 98 -12.98 26.09 -7.61
CA ARG A 98 -13.51 27.45 -7.40
C ARG A 98 -13.73 27.76 -5.92
N LYS A 99 -14.19 26.76 -5.13
CA LYS A 99 -14.40 26.92 -3.70
C LYS A 99 -13.09 26.84 -2.88
N ASN A 100 -12.05 26.25 -3.43
CA ASN A 100 -10.80 25.97 -2.76
C ASN A 100 -9.61 26.42 -3.60
N ILE A 101 -9.53 27.73 -3.85
CA ILE A 101 -8.53 28.29 -4.77
C ILE A 101 -7.08 28.05 -4.32
N LYS A 102 -6.81 28.02 -2.99
CA LYS A 102 -5.51 27.63 -2.45
C LYS A 102 -5.12 26.21 -2.80
N TYR A 103 -6.10 25.28 -2.79
CA TYR A 103 -5.85 23.91 -3.19
C TYR A 103 -5.47 23.85 -4.68
N TYR A 104 -6.13 24.67 -5.52
CA TYR A 104 -5.75 24.78 -6.92
C TYR A 104 -4.29 25.23 -7.08
N GLU A 105 -3.88 26.30 -6.41
CA GLU A 105 -2.51 26.81 -6.45
C GLU A 105 -1.46 25.75 -6.01
N GLU A 106 -1.74 25.08 -4.90
CA GLU A 106 -0.85 24.03 -4.36
C GLU A 106 -0.68 22.84 -5.32
N ASN A 107 -1.73 22.50 -6.06
CA ASN A 107 -1.78 21.34 -6.96
C ASN A 107 -1.79 21.72 -8.44
N ARG A 108 -1.62 23.01 -8.78
CA ARG A 108 -1.77 23.58 -10.11
C ARG A 108 -1.01 22.80 -11.18
N ASN A 109 0.24 22.45 -10.92
CA ASN A 109 1.08 21.73 -11.88
C ASN A 109 0.49 20.36 -12.27
N ASP A 110 0.04 19.58 -11.29
CA ASP A 110 -0.53 18.26 -11.54
C ASP A 110 -1.93 18.37 -12.16
N ILE A 111 -2.74 19.37 -11.77
CA ILE A 111 -4.05 19.66 -12.40
C ILE A 111 -3.87 20.01 -13.87
N LEU A 112 -2.92 20.87 -14.21
CA LEU A 112 -2.64 21.25 -15.60
C LEU A 112 -2.11 20.07 -16.43
N LYS A 113 -1.33 19.15 -15.84
CA LYS A 113 -0.92 17.92 -16.54
C LYS A 113 -2.11 17.02 -16.84
N VAL A 114 -2.99 16.78 -15.87
CA VAL A 114 -4.23 16.02 -16.08
C VAL A 114 -5.08 16.68 -17.16
N ASN A 115 -5.24 17.99 -17.09
CA ASN A 115 -5.97 18.77 -18.09
C ASN A 115 -5.38 18.63 -19.50
N SER A 116 -4.06 18.80 -19.63
CA SER A 116 -3.35 18.65 -20.90
C SER A 116 -3.51 17.24 -21.48
N PHE A 117 -3.44 16.21 -20.63
CA PHE A 117 -3.67 14.84 -21.07
C PHE A 117 -5.10 14.65 -21.61
N ILE A 118 -6.10 15.18 -20.91
CA ILE A 118 -7.51 15.09 -21.33
C ILE A 118 -7.73 15.81 -22.68
N LEU A 119 -7.14 16.98 -22.88
CA LEU A 119 -7.32 17.78 -24.09
C LEU A 119 -6.58 17.20 -25.31
N ASN A 120 -5.34 16.73 -25.09
CA ASN A 120 -4.44 16.42 -26.19
C ASN A 120 -4.20 14.93 -26.43
N ASN A 121 -4.52 14.08 -25.44
CA ASN A 121 -4.17 12.67 -25.45
C ASN A 121 -5.35 11.74 -25.08
N SER A 122 -6.59 12.23 -25.19
CA SER A 122 -7.77 11.43 -24.81
C SER A 122 -7.93 10.14 -25.64
N ASP A 123 -7.38 10.06 -26.84
CA ASP A 123 -7.37 8.85 -27.65
C ASP A 123 -6.61 7.69 -26.97
N ARG A 124 -5.61 7.98 -26.16
CA ARG A 124 -4.87 6.97 -25.39
C ARG A 124 -5.74 6.28 -24.33
N LEU A 125 -6.86 6.89 -23.93
CA LEU A 125 -7.83 6.27 -23.01
C LEU A 125 -8.58 5.08 -23.64
N LYS A 126 -8.54 4.93 -24.97
CA LYS A 126 -9.15 3.77 -25.66
C LYS A 126 -8.41 2.46 -25.40
N THR A 127 -7.11 2.54 -25.09
CA THR A 127 -6.27 1.37 -24.84
C THR A 127 -5.98 1.25 -23.35
N PRO A 128 -6.34 0.14 -22.70
CA PRO A 128 -5.94 -0.10 -21.32
C PRO A 128 -4.42 -0.30 -21.22
N VAL A 129 -3.82 0.27 -20.19
CA VAL A 129 -2.39 0.13 -19.88
C VAL A 129 -2.22 -0.07 -18.38
N SER A 130 -1.04 -0.47 -17.91
CA SER A 130 -0.81 -0.57 -16.46
C SER A 130 -0.92 0.79 -15.78
N ILE A 131 -1.29 0.79 -14.48
CA ILE A 131 -1.43 2.03 -13.70
C ILE A 131 -0.16 2.89 -13.74
N ASN A 132 1.04 2.28 -13.74
CA ASN A 132 2.30 3.02 -13.76
C ASN A 132 2.57 3.66 -15.13
N GLU A 133 2.25 2.98 -16.23
CA GLU A 133 2.30 3.54 -17.57
C GLU A 133 1.32 4.71 -17.71
N ARG A 134 0.09 4.55 -17.26
CA ARG A 134 -0.92 5.61 -17.28
C ARG A 134 -0.49 6.78 -16.41
N SER A 135 0.07 6.52 -15.23
CA SER A 135 0.62 7.54 -14.33
C SER A 135 1.68 8.39 -15.01
N PHE A 136 2.60 7.73 -15.73
CA PHE A 136 3.63 8.45 -16.49
C PHE A 136 3.04 9.25 -17.66
N GLN A 137 2.08 8.70 -18.39
CA GLN A 137 1.41 9.40 -19.50
C GLN A 137 0.67 10.65 -19.03
N VAL A 138 0.02 10.60 -17.87
CA VAL A 138 -0.82 11.69 -17.35
C VAL A 138 -0.01 12.72 -16.57
N LEU A 139 0.86 12.26 -15.66
CA LEU A 139 1.54 13.11 -14.67
C LEU A 139 3.05 13.23 -14.89
N GLY A 140 3.62 12.44 -15.83
CA GLY A 140 5.05 12.42 -16.09
C GLY A 140 5.87 11.76 -14.98
N LYS A 141 5.23 11.00 -14.08
CA LYS A 141 5.86 10.29 -12.97
C LYS A 141 5.19 8.93 -12.77
N GLU A 142 5.99 7.89 -12.57
CA GLU A 142 5.45 6.58 -12.16
C GLU A 142 4.80 6.66 -10.77
N LYS A 143 3.85 5.78 -10.49
CA LYS A 143 3.17 5.64 -9.18
C LYS A 143 2.44 6.90 -8.67
N GLN A 144 2.50 8.03 -9.38
CA GLN A 144 1.90 9.29 -8.94
C GLN A 144 0.38 9.23 -9.01
N LEU A 145 -0.21 8.61 -10.04
CA LEU A 145 -1.67 8.51 -10.19
C LEU A 145 -2.30 7.81 -8.98
N ARG A 146 -1.68 6.73 -8.48
CA ARG A 146 -2.12 6.01 -7.29
C ARG A 146 -2.10 6.88 -6.02
N LYS A 147 -1.14 7.81 -5.92
CA LYS A 147 -1.04 8.77 -4.81
C LYS A 147 -1.98 9.95 -4.95
N SER A 148 -2.44 10.22 -6.17
CA SER A 148 -3.25 11.40 -6.52
C SER A 148 -4.77 11.13 -6.52
N LYS A 149 -5.24 10.06 -5.86
CA LYS A 149 -6.67 9.69 -5.82
C LYS A 149 -7.56 10.84 -5.34
N THR A 150 -7.14 11.56 -4.30
CA THR A 150 -7.86 12.74 -3.79
C THR A 150 -7.93 13.86 -4.82
N LEU A 151 -6.83 14.12 -5.55
CA LEU A 151 -6.80 15.12 -6.61
C LEU A 151 -7.77 14.75 -7.74
N ILE A 152 -7.71 13.49 -8.21
CA ILE A 152 -8.58 12.98 -9.25
C ILE A 152 -10.05 13.12 -8.86
N LYS A 153 -10.40 12.72 -7.64
CA LYS A 153 -11.76 12.89 -7.08
C LYS A 153 -12.18 14.36 -7.04
N ASN A 154 -11.29 15.27 -6.62
CA ASN A 154 -11.58 16.71 -6.56
C ASN A 154 -11.74 17.35 -7.95
N LEU A 155 -11.27 16.70 -9.00
CA LEU A 155 -11.51 17.06 -10.39
C LEU A 155 -12.81 16.47 -10.96
N GLY A 156 -13.59 15.74 -10.15
CA GLY A 156 -14.80 15.05 -10.57
C GLY A 156 -14.54 13.85 -11.50
N LEU A 157 -13.31 13.33 -11.49
CA LEU A 157 -12.92 12.18 -12.31
C LEU A 157 -12.91 10.92 -11.46
N THR A 158 -13.10 9.77 -12.11
CA THR A 158 -12.99 8.44 -11.46
C THR A 158 -11.72 7.73 -11.89
N GLU A 159 -11.36 6.66 -11.18
CA GLU A 159 -10.20 5.83 -11.54
C GLU A 159 -10.44 5.16 -12.91
N GLU A 160 -11.66 4.70 -13.17
CA GLU A 160 -12.08 4.07 -14.43
C GLU A 160 -11.95 5.01 -15.63
N PHE A 161 -12.05 6.33 -15.42
CA PHE A 161 -11.86 7.33 -16.48
C PHE A 161 -10.51 7.18 -17.17
N PHE A 162 -9.47 6.78 -16.42
CA PHE A 162 -8.12 6.66 -16.94
C PHE A 162 -7.84 5.34 -17.64
N ASN A 163 -8.77 4.38 -17.63
CA ASN A 163 -8.67 3.09 -18.30
C ASN A 163 -7.32 2.41 -18.12
N TYR A 164 -6.96 2.15 -16.88
CA TYR A 164 -5.77 1.39 -16.52
C TYR A 164 -6.14 0.09 -15.79
N TYR A 165 -5.21 -0.85 -15.78
CA TYR A 165 -5.29 -2.04 -14.94
C TYR A 165 -4.19 -2.03 -13.88
N GLU A 166 -4.49 -2.59 -12.73
CA GLU A 166 -3.50 -2.82 -11.69
C GLU A 166 -2.61 -4.00 -12.09
N THR A 167 -1.36 -3.93 -11.67
CA THR A 167 -0.41 -5.03 -11.84
C THR A 167 0.01 -5.53 -10.48
N SER A 168 0.09 -6.84 -10.33
CA SER A 168 0.72 -7.49 -9.18
C SER A 168 2.13 -7.98 -9.53
N GLU A 169 2.85 -8.47 -8.53
CA GLU A 169 4.17 -9.03 -8.78
C GLU A 169 4.06 -10.34 -9.54
N PRO A 170 4.95 -10.59 -10.51
CA PRO A 170 4.96 -11.83 -11.26
C PRO A 170 5.05 -13.06 -10.36
N ILE A 171 4.34 -14.10 -10.73
CA ILE A 171 4.36 -15.39 -10.05
C ILE A 171 5.45 -16.26 -10.68
N ALA A 172 6.38 -16.74 -9.87
CA ALA A 172 7.38 -17.70 -10.34
C ALA A 172 6.79 -19.10 -10.34
N TYR A 173 6.95 -19.83 -11.44
CA TYR A 173 6.51 -21.23 -11.54
C TYR A 173 7.45 -22.03 -12.44
N TYR A 174 7.31 -23.35 -12.36
CA TYR A 174 7.97 -24.31 -13.25
C TYR A 174 7.01 -25.42 -13.63
N SER A 175 6.87 -25.70 -14.92
CA SER A 175 6.00 -26.78 -15.43
C SER A 175 6.83 -27.82 -16.17
N LEU A 176 6.54 -29.10 -15.91
CA LEU A 176 7.08 -30.23 -16.68
C LEU A 176 6.41 -30.33 -18.04
N ASP A 177 5.10 -30.13 -18.09
CA ASP A 177 4.32 -30.09 -19.32
C ASP A 177 3.19 -29.04 -19.24
N LYS A 178 2.47 -28.87 -20.34
CA LYS A 178 1.39 -27.88 -20.46
C LYS A 178 0.02 -28.53 -20.67
N LYS A 179 -0.12 -29.82 -20.32
CA LYS A 179 -1.38 -30.54 -20.46
C LYS A 179 -2.35 -30.16 -19.35
N THR A 180 -3.62 -30.20 -19.64
CA THR A 180 -4.72 -30.06 -18.70
C THR A 180 -5.65 -31.25 -18.80
N PRO A 181 -6.31 -31.69 -17.72
CA PRO A 181 -6.12 -31.23 -16.34
C PRO A 181 -4.78 -31.67 -15.74
N GLN A 182 -4.25 -30.90 -14.78
CA GLN A 182 -3.01 -31.21 -14.08
C GLN A 182 -3.10 -30.92 -12.59
N ASN A 183 -2.17 -31.48 -11.81
CA ASN A 183 -1.97 -31.13 -10.43
C ASN A 183 -0.91 -30.02 -10.34
N ILE A 184 -1.25 -28.95 -9.65
CA ILE A 184 -0.41 -27.77 -9.44
C ILE A 184 -0.12 -27.63 -7.96
N LEU A 185 1.17 -27.53 -7.59
CA LEU A 185 1.61 -27.41 -6.22
C LEU A 185 2.07 -25.98 -5.92
N ILE A 186 1.39 -25.31 -5.03
CA ILE A 186 1.74 -23.97 -4.53
C ILE A 186 2.60 -24.16 -3.28
N ILE A 187 3.82 -23.63 -3.31
CA ILE A 187 4.81 -23.71 -2.24
C ILE A 187 5.01 -22.31 -1.62
N GLU A 188 4.83 -22.19 -0.32
CA GLU A 188 4.98 -20.91 0.38
C GLU A 188 6.42 -20.45 0.42
N ASN A 189 7.34 -21.34 0.84
CA ASN A 189 8.75 -21.03 1.06
C ASN A 189 9.55 -21.09 -0.24
N LYS A 190 10.46 -20.13 -0.42
CA LYS A 190 11.31 -20.01 -1.61
C LYS A 190 12.26 -21.20 -1.76
N ASP A 191 12.91 -21.62 -0.69
CA ASP A 191 13.93 -22.67 -0.74
C ASP A 191 13.29 -24.03 -1.01
N THR A 192 12.14 -24.32 -0.40
CA THR A 192 11.33 -25.52 -0.69
C THR A 192 10.82 -25.49 -2.13
N PHE A 193 10.40 -24.35 -2.66
CA PHE A 193 10.05 -24.22 -4.08
C PHE A 193 11.21 -24.62 -4.99
N TYR A 194 12.43 -24.15 -4.72
CA TYR A 194 13.62 -24.53 -5.50
C TYR A 194 13.97 -26.00 -5.33
N THR A 195 13.82 -26.56 -4.14
CA THR A 195 14.01 -28.00 -3.87
C THR A 195 13.07 -28.88 -4.69
N ILE A 196 11.77 -28.59 -4.64
CA ILE A 196 10.76 -29.35 -5.41
C ILE A 196 10.99 -29.16 -6.93
N ARG A 197 11.23 -27.91 -7.36
CA ARG A 197 11.55 -27.62 -8.76
C ARG A 197 12.78 -28.40 -9.26
N LYS A 198 13.84 -28.48 -8.44
CA LYS A 198 15.05 -29.25 -8.76
C LYS A 198 14.71 -30.73 -8.89
N TYR A 199 14.00 -31.28 -7.90
CA TYR A 199 13.56 -32.68 -7.93
C TYR A 199 12.69 -33.00 -9.16
N MET A 200 11.71 -32.18 -9.48
CA MET A 200 10.86 -32.35 -10.65
C MET A 200 11.69 -32.34 -11.95
N LYS A 201 12.69 -31.48 -12.04
CA LYS A 201 13.55 -31.36 -13.23
C LYS A 201 14.49 -32.54 -13.40
N GLU A 202 15.09 -33.05 -12.31
CA GLU A 202 16.18 -34.02 -12.34
C GLU A 202 15.73 -35.47 -12.16
N VAL A 203 14.55 -35.66 -11.53
CA VAL A 203 14.10 -37.00 -11.12
C VAL A 203 12.71 -37.31 -11.67
N SER A 204 11.66 -36.67 -11.17
CA SER A 204 10.28 -37.03 -11.49
C SER A 204 9.29 -35.92 -11.09
N GLY A 205 8.14 -35.86 -11.79
CA GLY A 205 6.96 -35.11 -11.37
C GLY A 205 6.19 -35.74 -10.21
N ASN A 206 6.48 -37.01 -9.87
CA ASN A 206 5.84 -37.66 -8.73
C ASN A 206 6.46 -37.23 -7.42
N VAL A 207 5.81 -36.31 -6.72
CA VAL A 207 6.24 -35.76 -5.43
C VAL A 207 5.44 -36.42 -4.32
N LEU A 208 6.09 -37.24 -3.49
CA LEU A 208 5.47 -37.98 -2.38
C LEU A 208 4.17 -38.69 -2.76
N GLY A 209 4.17 -39.30 -3.95
CA GLY A 209 3.05 -40.13 -4.43
C GLY A 209 2.01 -39.36 -5.23
N LEU A 210 2.11 -38.06 -5.36
CA LEU A 210 1.23 -37.24 -6.18
C LEU A 210 1.95 -36.78 -7.44
N ASP A 211 1.37 -36.99 -8.62
CA ASP A 211 1.94 -36.51 -9.87
C ASP A 211 1.67 -35.01 -10.03
N ILE A 212 2.70 -34.23 -9.86
CA ILE A 212 2.71 -32.77 -9.97
C ILE A 212 3.30 -32.36 -11.33
N SER A 213 2.52 -31.67 -12.14
CA SER A 213 2.99 -31.14 -13.43
C SER A 213 3.55 -29.73 -13.32
N THR A 214 3.02 -28.92 -12.40
CA THR A 214 3.47 -27.54 -12.20
C THR A 214 3.68 -27.24 -10.72
N VAL A 215 4.81 -26.58 -10.39
CA VAL A 215 5.06 -26.02 -9.07
C VAL A 215 5.07 -24.49 -9.17
N VAL A 216 4.43 -23.83 -8.20
CA VAL A 216 4.24 -22.37 -8.14
C VAL A 216 4.81 -21.84 -6.81
N TYR A 217 5.54 -20.75 -6.87
CA TYR A 217 6.00 -20.03 -5.68
C TYR A 217 4.90 -19.14 -5.12
N GLY A 218 4.36 -19.48 -3.98
CA GLY A 218 3.27 -18.77 -3.30
C GLY A 218 3.73 -17.54 -2.54
N GLY A 219 4.97 -17.55 -1.99
CA GLY A 219 5.59 -16.37 -1.37
C GLY A 219 4.89 -15.82 -0.14
N GLY A 220 4.09 -16.63 0.55
CA GLY A 220 3.42 -16.29 1.81
C GLY A 220 2.36 -15.19 1.66
N LYS A 221 2.03 -14.55 2.78
CA LYS A 221 0.94 -13.58 2.92
C LYS A 221 1.02 -12.39 1.93
N SER A 222 2.23 -11.94 1.60
CA SER A 222 2.45 -10.82 0.69
C SER A 222 2.02 -11.10 -0.76
N LYS A 223 1.96 -12.36 -1.15
CA LYS A 223 1.60 -12.80 -2.51
C LYS A 223 0.13 -13.25 -2.65
N ILE A 224 -0.66 -13.23 -1.57
CA ILE A 224 -2.09 -13.59 -1.63
C ILE A 224 -2.84 -12.79 -2.72
N PRO A 225 -2.64 -11.46 -2.90
CA PRO A 225 -3.30 -10.72 -3.98
C PRO A 225 -2.95 -11.24 -5.37
N SER A 226 -1.69 -11.61 -5.59
CA SER A 226 -1.23 -12.13 -6.89
C SER A 226 -1.87 -13.48 -7.23
N LEU A 227 -2.03 -14.33 -6.23
CA LEU A 227 -2.68 -15.65 -6.43
C LEU A 227 -4.20 -15.54 -6.59
N SER A 228 -4.86 -14.53 -6.01
CA SER A 228 -6.29 -14.28 -6.26
C SER A 228 -6.59 -13.84 -7.69
N GLU A 229 -5.57 -13.33 -8.40
CA GLU A 229 -5.66 -12.91 -9.80
C GLU A 229 -4.86 -13.84 -10.73
N PHE A 230 -4.66 -15.09 -10.30
CA PHE A 230 -3.79 -16.09 -10.91
C PHE A 230 -3.95 -16.20 -12.43
N LYS A 231 -5.19 -16.22 -12.92
CA LYS A 231 -5.51 -16.28 -14.35
C LYS A 231 -4.97 -15.13 -15.20
N TYR A 232 -4.65 -13.98 -14.58
CA TYR A 232 -4.12 -12.83 -15.31
C TYR A 232 -2.58 -12.82 -15.40
N TYR A 233 -1.92 -13.65 -14.56
CA TYR A 233 -0.47 -13.66 -14.43
C TYR A 233 0.19 -14.97 -14.79
N THR A 234 -0.60 -15.96 -15.21
CA THR A 234 -0.13 -17.28 -15.64
C THR A 234 -0.65 -17.60 -17.04
N GLU A 235 -0.07 -18.62 -17.66
CA GLU A 235 -0.54 -19.14 -18.93
C GLU A 235 -1.87 -19.92 -18.76
N ASP A 236 -2.69 -20.00 -19.80
CA ASP A 236 -4.04 -20.57 -19.76
C ASP A 236 -4.08 -21.99 -19.17
N TYR A 237 -3.09 -22.83 -19.51
CA TYR A 237 -3.03 -24.20 -18.99
C TYR A 237 -2.82 -24.28 -17.46
N ILE A 238 -2.25 -23.24 -16.85
CA ILE A 238 -2.07 -23.16 -15.39
C ILE A 238 -3.37 -22.67 -14.72
N SER A 239 -4.09 -21.77 -15.38
CA SER A 239 -5.35 -21.21 -14.85
C SER A 239 -6.60 -22.01 -15.27
N ASP A 240 -6.44 -23.17 -15.89
CA ASP A 240 -7.54 -24.04 -16.28
C ASP A 240 -8.32 -24.50 -15.04
N LYS A 241 -9.65 -24.42 -15.11
CA LYS A 241 -10.56 -24.77 -14.01
C LYS A 241 -10.60 -26.27 -13.68
N GLU A 242 -10.18 -27.12 -14.60
CA GLU A 242 -10.11 -28.57 -14.39
C GLU A 242 -8.85 -28.98 -13.62
N ASN A 243 -7.90 -28.08 -13.40
CA ASN A 243 -6.71 -28.34 -12.60
C ASN A 243 -7.05 -28.48 -11.12
N THR A 244 -6.30 -29.35 -10.45
CA THR A 244 -6.34 -29.45 -8.99
C THR A 244 -5.14 -28.73 -8.39
N PHE A 245 -5.39 -27.87 -7.39
CA PHE A 245 -4.36 -27.11 -6.75
C PHE A 245 -4.09 -27.63 -5.35
N TYR A 246 -2.82 -27.81 -5.05
CA TYR A 246 -2.33 -28.21 -3.73
C TYR A 246 -1.49 -27.12 -3.13
N TYR A 247 -1.54 -26.99 -1.81
CA TYR A 247 -0.77 -26.02 -1.05
C TYR A 247 0.12 -26.71 -0.04
N PHE A 248 1.36 -26.23 0.07
CA PHE A 248 2.31 -26.65 1.09
C PHE A 248 3.01 -25.43 1.69
N GLY A 249 2.91 -25.27 3.00
CA GLY A 249 3.48 -24.20 3.81
C GLY A 249 3.97 -24.72 5.15
N ASP A 250 4.40 -23.83 6.05
CA ASP A 250 4.79 -24.18 7.41
C ASP A 250 3.59 -24.73 8.21
N ILE A 251 3.85 -25.66 9.12
CA ILE A 251 2.87 -26.05 10.14
C ILE A 251 3.03 -25.11 11.33
N ASP A 252 2.55 -23.89 11.19
CA ASP A 252 2.40 -22.91 12.25
C ASP A 252 1.06 -22.16 12.10
N TYR A 253 0.69 -21.38 13.11
CA TYR A 253 -0.58 -20.64 13.05
C TYR A 253 -0.68 -19.70 11.85
N GLU A 254 0.42 -19.06 11.43
CA GLU A 254 0.43 -18.14 10.30
C GLU A 254 0.28 -18.89 8.96
N GLY A 255 0.98 -20.02 8.78
CA GLY A 255 0.87 -20.86 7.57
C GLY A 255 -0.55 -21.40 7.36
N LEU A 256 -1.22 -21.84 8.44
CA LEU A 256 -2.61 -22.28 8.37
C LEU A 256 -3.55 -21.13 7.99
N VAL A 257 -3.40 -19.95 8.59
CA VAL A 257 -4.19 -18.74 8.24
C VAL A 257 -3.94 -18.31 6.81
N ILE A 258 -2.71 -18.44 6.31
CA ILE A 258 -2.38 -18.13 4.91
C ILE A 258 -3.12 -19.09 3.98
N TYR A 259 -3.08 -20.40 4.24
CA TYR A 259 -3.83 -21.38 3.47
C TYR A 259 -5.32 -21.07 3.42
N GLU A 260 -5.95 -20.82 4.57
CA GLU A 260 -7.38 -20.48 4.66
C GLU A 260 -7.72 -19.20 3.90
N SER A 261 -6.82 -18.20 3.99
CA SER A 261 -6.96 -16.95 3.24
C SER A 261 -6.88 -17.16 1.72
N TYR A 262 -5.98 -18.05 1.26
CA TYR A 262 -5.90 -18.41 -0.15
C TYR A 262 -7.18 -19.13 -0.58
N ARG A 263 -7.57 -20.20 0.13
CA ARG A 263 -8.77 -20.97 -0.16
C ARG A 263 -10.00 -20.06 -0.26
N ALA A 264 -10.20 -19.17 0.70
CA ALA A 264 -11.35 -18.27 0.71
C ALA A 264 -11.36 -17.28 -0.48
N LYS A 265 -10.19 -16.74 -0.85
CA LYS A 265 -10.09 -15.75 -1.94
C LYS A 265 -10.12 -16.36 -3.34
N THR A 266 -9.76 -17.62 -3.46
CA THR A 266 -9.66 -18.30 -4.76
C THR A 266 -10.79 -19.30 -5.01
N SER A 267 -11.68 -19.53 -4.06
CA SER A 267 -12.74 -20.57 -4.10
C SER A 267 -13.63 -20.53 -5.34
N GLU A 268 -13.82 -19.35 -5.94
CA GLU A 268 -14.57 -19.20 -7.19
C GLU A 268 -13.76 -19.56 -8.45
N GLN A 269 -12.44 -19.68 -8.32
CA GLN A 269 -11.51 -19.83 -9.45
C GLN A 269 -10.81 -21.18 -9.46
N ILE A 270 -10.38 -21.67 -8.29
CA ILE A 270 -9.61 -22.90 -8.13
C ILE A 270 -10.08 -23.73 -6.94
N ASP A 271 -9.98 -25.06 -7.06
CA ASP A 271 -10.15 -26.01 -5.95
C ASP A 271 -8.81 -26.23 -5.24
N LEU A 272 -8.57 -25.49 -4.15
CA LEU A 272 -7.32 -25.53 -3.38
C LEU A 272 -7.41 -26.48 -2.21
N LYS A 273 -6.51 -27.48 -2.18
CA LYS A 273 -6.38 -28.49 -1.12
C LYS A 273 -5.03 -28.43 -0.44
N PRO A 274 -4.89 -28.82 0.84
CA PRO A 274 -3.57 -29.01 1.42
C PRO A 274 -2.88 -30.21 0.75
N PHE A 275 -1.56 -30.14 0.59
CA PHE A 275 -0.76 -31.27 0.11
C PHE A 275 -0.52 -32.25 1.25
N THR A 276 -1.55 -33.04 1.57
CA THR A 276 -1.59 -33.92 2.75
C THR A 276 -0.38 -34.83 2.88
N SER A 277 0.06 -35.47 1.77
CA SER A 277 1.23 -36.36 1.83
C SER A 277 2.50 -35.68 2.31
N ALA A 278 2.70 -34.39 1.95
CA ALA A 278 3.88 -33.66 2.42
C ALA A 278 3.76 -33.26 3.90
N TYR A 279 2.59 -32.82 4.30
CA TYR A 279 2.32 -32.48 5.70
C TYR A 279 2.43 -33.71 6.61
N GLU A 280 1.82 -34.85 6.22
CA GLU A 280 1.90 -36.11 6.94
C GLU A 280 3.35 -36.58 7.04
N TYR A 281 4.13 -36.50 5.95
CA TYR A 281 5.53 -36.87 5.94
C TYR A 281 6.36 -36.06 6.96
N ILE A 282 6.23 -34.74 6.98
CA ILE A 282 7.01 -33.91 7.93
C ILE A 282 6.53 -34.06 9.38
N VAL A 283 5.23 -34.32 9.60
CA VAL A 283 4.70 -34.65 10.92
C VAL A 283 5.29 -35.96 11.42
N ASP A 284 5.26 -37.04 10.64
CA ASP A 284 5.82 -38.32 11.00
C ASP A 284 7.33 -38.25 11.28
N LYS A 285 8.06 -37.41 10.51
CA LYS A 285 9.50 -37.17 10.71
C LYS A 285 9.82 -36.46 12.02
N CYS A 286 8.92 -35.59 12.50
CA CYS A 286 9.19 -34.68 13.63
C CYS A 286 8.48 -35.07 14.93
N ILE A 287 7.46 -35.90 14.89
CA ILE A 287 6.56 -36.13 16.03
C ILE A 287 7.26 -36.73 17.26
N ASP A 288 8.30 -37.55 17.07
CA ASP A 288 9.04 -38.18 18.19
C ASP A 288 9.98 -37.18 18.89
N ASN A 289 10.28 -36.05 18.29
CA ASN A 289 11.22 -35.03 18.79
C ASN A 289 10.59 -33.64 18.85
N ILE A 290 9.34 -33.49 19.29
CA ILE A 290 8.60 -32.22 19.33
C ILE A 290 9.37 -31.15 20.13
N GLU A 291 10.05 -31.55 21.22
CA GLU A 291 10.77 -30.59 22.08
C GLU A 291 11.93 -29.89 21.35
N ASP A 292 12.53 -30.53 20.35
CA ASP A 292 13.60 -29.97 19.52
C ASP A 292 13.11 -29.06 18.42
N LEU A 293 11.78 -29.00 18.17
CA LEU A 293 11.19 -28.13 17.19
C LEU A 293 11.34 -26.65 17.58
N PRO A 294 11.45 -25.76 16.59
CA PRO A 294 11.51 -24.32 16.85
C PRO A 294 10.21 -23.82 17.50
N ILE A 295 10.36 -22.75 18.28
CA ILE A 295 9.24 -22.10 18.98
C ILE A 295 8.50 -21.17 18.02
N THR A 296 7.17 -21.22 18.06
CA THR A 296 6.29 -20.31 17.30
C THR A 296 6.60 -18.85 17.63
N LYS A 297 6.65 -18.02 16.61
CA LYS A 297 6.90 -16.57 16.77
C LYS A 297 5.78 -15.92 17.58
N GLU A 298 6.16 -15.01 18.48
CA GLU A 298 5.20 -14.22 19.25
C GLU A 298 4.28 -13.39 18.33
N GLY A 299 3.01 -13.26 18.73
CA GLY A 299 2.04 -12.41 18.04
C GLY A 299 1.33 -13.03 16.83
N GLN A 300 1.53 -14.31 16.54
CA GLN A 300 0.74 -15.01 15.52
C GLN A 300 -0.74 -15.09 15.93
N ASN A 301 -1.63 -14.98 14.93
CA ASN A 301 -3.06 -15.15 15.14
C ASN A 301 -3.39 -16.64 15.34
N ARG A 302 -3.75 -17.01 16.58
CA ARG A 302 -4.09 -18.40 16.95
C ARG A 302 -5.52 -18.81 16.57
N ASN A 303 -6.31 -17.90 16.04
CA ASN A 303 -7.67 -18.20 15.60
C ASN A 303 -7.62 -18.81 14.20
N ILE A 304 -7.36 -20.10 14.14
CA ILE A 304 -7.35 -20.92 12.92
C ILE A 304 -8.72 -21.59 12.75
N GLY A 305 -9.17 -21.70 11.49
CA GLY A 305 -10.39 -22.43 11.15
C GLY A 305 -10.16 -23.92 11.02
N GLU A 306 -11.20 -24.65 10.67
CA GLU A 306 -11.13 -26.10 10.46
C GLU A 306 -10.87 -26.50 9.00
N ALA A 307 -10.89 -25.55 8.07
CA ALA A 307 -10.84 -25.82 6.63
C ALA A 307 -9.54 -26.52 6.17
N PHE A 308 -8.43 -26.25 6.87
CA PHE A 308 -7.17 -26.94 6.62
C PHE A 308 -7.28 -28.42 7.02
N PHE A 309 -7.89 -28.70 8.17
CA PHE A 309 -7.95 -30.04 8.77
C PHE A 309 -8.93 -30.99 8.09
N GLU A 310 -9.91 -30.47 7.34
CA GLU A 310 -10.93 -31.29 6.64
C GLU A 310 -10.34 -32.36 5.72
N SER A 311 -9.10 -32.17 5.26
CA SER A 311 -8.42 -33.08 4.33
C SER A 311 -7.55 -34.16 5.01
N PHE A 312 -7.41 -34.13 6.34
CA PHE A 312 -6.54 -35.02 7.09
C PHE A 312 -7.32 -36.09 7.86
N TYR A 313 -6.69 -37.24 8.07
CA TYR A 313 -7.16 -38.21 9.05
C TYR A 313 -7.02 -37.66 10.47
N GLU A 314 -7.90 -38.06 11.38
CA GLU A 314 -7.96 -37.59 12.77
C GLU A 314 -6.59 -37.70 13.48
N LEU A 315 -5.85 -38.78 13.27
CA LEU A 315 -4.50 -38.95 13.80
C LEU A 315 -3.57 -37.76 13.49
N TYR A 316 -3.58 -37.26 12.25
CA TYR A 316 -2.70 -36.15 11.86
C TYR A 316 -3.24 -34.81 12.34
N VAL A 317 -4.55 -34.64 12.41
CA VAL A 317 -5.19 -33.48 13.04
C VAL A 317 -4.72 -33.34 14.49
N ASP A 318 -4.79 -34.44 15.27
CA ASP A 318 -4.38 -34.44 16.67
C ASP A 318 -2.88 -34.16 16.84
N ARG A 319 -2.05 -34.74 16.00
CA ARG A 319 -0.59 -34.51 16.01
C ARG A 319 -0.25 -33.06 15.70
N ILE A 320 -0.83 -32.48 14.65
CA ILE A 320 -0.61 -31.08 14.27
C ILE A 320 -1.08 -30.17 15.41
N LYS A 321 -2.28 -30.36 15.94
CA LYS A 321 -2.82 -29.57 17.06
C LYS A 321 -1.90 -29.67 18.29
N SER A 322 -1.42 -30.88 18.63
CA SER A 322 -0.51 -31.06 19.77
C SER A 322 0.82 -30.33 19.64
N ILE A 323 1.36 -30.20 18.43
CA ILE A 323 2.60 -29.45 18.15
C ILE A 323 2.33 -27.95 18.34
N LEU A 324 1.24 -27.44 17.79
CA LEU A 324 0.85 -26.03 17.88
C LEU A 324 0.53 -25.61 19.33
N GLU A 325 -0.15 -26.45 20.10
CA GLU A 325 -0.50 -26.22 21.51
C GLU A 325 0.74 -26.14 22.42
N LYS A 326 1.84 -26.79 22.04
CA LYS A 326 3.13 -26.67 22.71
C LYS A 326 3.95 -25.45 22.30
N ASP A 327 3.35 -24.51 21.57
CA ASP A 327 4.04 -23.36 20.97
C ASP A 327 5.23 -23.76 20.06
N LYS A 328 5.12 -24.92 19.41
CA LYS A 328 6.09 -25.41 18.43
C LYS A 328 5.54 -25.34 17.02
N TYR A 329 6.44 -25.36 16.04
CA TYR A 329 6.05 -25.43 14.63
C TYR A 329 6.99 -26.31 13.83
N ILE A 330 6.51 -26.84 12.69
CA ILE A 330 7.35 -27.56 11.74
C ILE A 330 7.56 -26.65 10.52
N PRO A 331 8.80 -26.22 10.26
CA PRO A 331 9.09 -25.46 9.04
C PRO A 331 8.98 -26.33 7.81
N GLN A 332 8.61 -25.74 6.69
CA GLN A 332 8.44 -26.42 5.41
C GLN A 332 9.74 -27.11 4.95
N GLU A 333 10.90 -26.60 5.33
CA GLU A 333 12.23 -27.14 5.06
C GLU A 333 12.49 -28.50 5.77
N ALA A 334 11.61 -28.93 6.67
CA ALA A 334 11.66 -30.29 7.21
C ALA A 334 11.53 -31.34 6.11
N LEU A 335 10.86 -30.98 4.97
CA LEU A 335 10.91 -31.74 3.73
C LEU A 335 12.08 -31.23 2.88
N ASN A 336 13.12 -32.03 2.74
CA ASN A 336 14.30 -31.69 1.95
C ASN A 336 14.47 -32.56 0.70
N TYR A 337 15.51 -32.27 -0.11
CA TYR A 337 15.76 -32.99 -1.36
C TYR A 337 16.08 -34.48 -1.15
N GLU A 338 16.81 -34.82 -0.08
CA GLU A 338 17.17 -36.20 0.22
C GLU A 338 15.93 -37.04 0.57
N ASP A 339 15.00 -36.47 1.32
CA ASP A 339 13.71 -37.13 1.65
C ASP A 339 12.94 -37.51 0.38
N LEU A 340 12.91 -36.61 -0.63
CA LEU A 340 12.25 -36.87 -1.90
C LEU A 340 12.93 -38.00 -2.70
N ILE A 341 14.26 -38.04 -2.69
CA ILE A 341 15.04 -39.10 -3.34
C ILE A 341 14.80 -40.44 -2.64
N ASP A 342 14.83 -40.46 -1.32
CA ASP A 342 14.66 -41.71 -0.55
C ASP A 342 13.24 -42.25 -0.66
N PHE A 343 12.23 -41.37 -0.71
CA PHE A 343 10.86 -41.78 -0.97
C PHE A 343 10.74 -42.50 -2.33
N THR A 344 11.41 -41.97 -3.36
CA THR A 344 11.40 -42.54 -4.71
C THR A 344 12.10 -43.90 -4.77
N LYS A 345 13.17 -44.12 -4.01
CA LYS A 345 13.92 -45.37 -3.97
C LYS A 345 13.16 -46.51 -3.25
N ARG A 346 12.24 -46.16 -2.35
CA ARG A 346 11.45 -47.11 -1.56
C ARG A 346 10.22 -47.64 -2.31
N ARG A 347 9.87 -47.04 -3.43
CA ARG A 347 8.81 -47.47 -4.35
C ARG A 347 9.37 -48.28 -5.49
#